data_9bc58a259466c668aa42a2ffe0e4d457
#
_entry.id   9bc58a259466c668aa42a2ffe0e4d457
#
_cell.length_a   1.000
_cell.length_b   1.000
_cell.length_c   1.000
_cell.angle_alpha   90.00
_cell.angle_beta   90.00
_cell.angle_gamma   90.00
#
_symmetry.space_group_name_H-M   'P 1'
#
loop_
_entity.id
_entity.type
_entity.pdbx_description
1 polymer ?
#
loop_
_entity_poly.entity_id
_entity_poly.type
_entity_poly.pdbx_seq_one_letter_code
_entity_poly.pdbx_strand_id
1 'polypeptide(L)'
;MSKKFSPRRQILLITLLTVASVAPSFAQQKVLGGYFEEWSIYYAGYNIANLQQNGVANDLTHLIYAFGNVTATPTPACTFADTWADYQDPYLPSVSGSAYTGPLYGNFAAIQQLKQLHPNLKVLMSLGGASATNTAAFVTAASTAAGRQALAASCINIFIQGNIAEGISAPGLFDGFNIDWEFPTATDTQNFTALLAEFRSQLNALSASTGKQYVLSFDGPAGAQNYVNINLKTAAKQVDFITIDGYNYSGSWDTQTNDASSLFDDKQDPLYGQNLDIDATVNAYLAAGVPPHKYTMGLPLYGAGWTGVPNVDHGLYQNSMGPSPVPLANGTGLCTDLSGNTPGCDPLLTPGLATYGTLVNLQSNGYSLYYDPLRVAVSLYDSNPGTFYTFDNPSSAFLKMLYIDFKVPGGLGGAYVWALKDDDSNGTMVKTMALGLGR
;
A
#
# COMPACT_ATOMS: atom_id res chain seq x y z
N MET A 1 -60.38 59.22 -50.56
CA MET A 1 -59.24 58.22 -50.77
C MET A 1 -58.70 57.82 -49.44
N SER A 2 -59.13 56.67 -48.96
CA SER A 2 -58.76 56.11 -47.64
C SER A 2 -57.74 55.04 -47.83
N LYS A 3 -56.54 55.19 -47.25
CA LYS A 3 -55.49 54.13 -47.21
C LYS A 3 -55.65 53.37 -45.90
N LYS A 4 -55.94 52.05 -46.00
CA LYS A 4 -56.00 51.10 -44.92
C LYS A 4 -54.54 50.72 -44.53
N PHE A 5 -54.23 50.86 -43.27
CA PHE A 5 -53.00 50.28 -42.65
C PHE A 5 -53.25 48.83 -42.21
N SER A 6 -52.35 47.92 -42.59
CA SER A 6 -52.33 46.54 -42.17
C SER A 6 -51.46 46.39 -40.93
N PRO A 7 -51.86 45.65 -39.89
CA PRO A 7 -51.03 45.44 -38.72
C PRO A 7 -50.03 44.24 -38.97
N ARG A 8 -48.72 44.54 -38.92
CA ARG A 8 -47.65 43.52 -38.84
C ARG A 8 -47.72 42.84 -37.50
N ARG A 9 -47.95 41.52 -37.51
CA ARG A 9 -47.71 40.61 -36.36
C ARG A 9 -46.24 40.51 -36.15
N GLN A 10 -45.71 40.97 -35.01
CA GLN A 10 -44.41 40.64 -34.50
C GLN A 10 -44.51 39.27 -33.79
N ILE A 11 -43.85 38.27 -34.32
CA ILE A 11 -43.62 36.96 -33.65
C ILE A 11 -42.43 37.14 -32.75
N LEU A 12 -42.66 37.12 -31.44
CA LEU A 12 -41.61 37.12 -30.41
C LEU A 12 -41.08 35.70 -30.29
N LEU A 13 -39.87 35.44 -30.80
CA LEU A 13 -39.17 34.17 -30.64
C LEU A 13 -38.55 34.17 -29.24
N ILE A 14 -39.16 33.46 -28.30
CA ILE A 14 -38.56 33.19 -26.97
C ILE A 14 -37.63 32.02 -27.12
N THR A 15 -36.32 32.31 -27.17
CA THR A 15 -35.26 31.28 -27.11
C THR A 15 -35.11 30.84 -25.65
N LEU A 16 -35.63 29.67 -25.28
CA LEU A 16 -35.32 29.04 -24.01
C LEU A 16 -33.87 28.62 -24.02
N LEU A 17 -33.00 29.34 -23.31
CA LEU A 17 -31.69 28.85 -22.93
C LEU A 17 -31.90 27.79 -21.83
N THR A 18 -31.78 26.52 -22.18
CA THR A 18 -31.59 25.45 -21.21
C THR A 18 -30.17 25.55 -20.66
N VAL A 19 -30.01 26.13 -19.49
CA VAL A 19 -28.79 26.04 -18.70
C VAL A 19 -28.73 24.59 -18.22
N ALA A 20 -27.99 23.77 -18.92
CA ALA A 20 -27.59 22.45 -18.39
C ALA A 20 -26.73 22.72 -17.15
N SER A 21 -27.31 22.49 -15.97
CA SER A 21 -26.56 22.45 -14.73
C SER A 21 -25.59 21.28 -14.82
N VAL A 22 -24.33 21.56 -15.17
CA VAL A 22 -23.23 20.61 -14.96
C VAL A 22 -23.11 20.51 -13.44
N ALA A 23 -23.69 19.45 -12.87
CA ALA A 23 -23.42 19.10 -11.49
C ALA A 23 -21.89 18.96 -11.36
N PRO A 24 -21.26 19.58 -10.35
CA PRO A 24 -19.86 19.38 -10.13
C PRO A 24 -19.65 17.88 -9.95
N SER A 25 -18.92 17.25 -10.86
CA SER A 25 -18.36 15.92 -10.64
C SER A 25 -17.44 16.08 -9.44
N PHE A 26 -17.90 15.67 -8.27
CA PHE A 26 -16.99 15.51 -7.13
C PHE A 26 -15.95 14.49 -7.58
N ALA A 27 -14.73 14.96 -7.83
CA ALA A 27 -13.62 14.07 -8.11
C ALA A 27 -13.58 13.05 -6.95
N GLN A 28 -13.63 11.77 -7.27
CA GLN A 28 -13.56 10.73 -6.25
C GLN A 28 -12.28 10.94 -5.45
N GLN A 29 -12.41 11.05 -4.13
CA GLN A 29 -11.25 11.26 -3.26
C GLN A 29 -10.25 10.11 -3.48
N LYS A 30 -9.01 10.46 -3.84
CA LYS A 30 -7.96 9.48 -4.06
C LYS A 30 -7.61 8.76 -2.77
N VAL A 31 -7.32 7.48 -2.88
CA VAL A 31 -6.77 6.69 -1.77
C VAL A 31 -5.36 7.19 -1.45
N LEU A 32 -5.08 7.40 -0.18
CA LEU A 32 -3.73 7.40 0.37
C LEU A 32 -3.72 6.39 1.51
N GLY A 33 -3.13 5.23 1.24
CA GLY A 33 -3.05 4.11 2.16
C GLY A 33 -1.65 3.96 2.75
N GLY A 34 -1.57 3.34 3.92
CA GLY A 34 -0.29 2.93 4.50
C GLY A 34 -0.43 1.60 5.22
N TYR A 35 0.49 0.68 4.95
CA TYR A 35 0.58 -0.56 5.71
C TYR A 35 1.24 -0.32 7.04
N PHE A 36 0.59 -0.79 8.10
CA PHE A 36 1.12 -0.83 9.46
C PHE A 36 1.40 -2.28 9.81
N GLU A 37 2.65 -2.58 10.06
CA GLU A 37 3.12 -3.90 10.45
C GLU A 37 2.91 -4.10 11.97
N GLU A 38 2.13 -5.11 12.38
CA GLU A 38 1.79 -5.36 13.80
C GLU A 38 3.02 -5.53 14.70
N TRP A 39 4.07 -6.15 14.12
CA TRP A 39 5.33 -6.45 14.81
C TRP A 39 6.29 -5.26 14.95
N SER A 40 5.98 -4.11 14.32
CA SER A 40 6.83 -2.91 14.40
C SER A 40 7.00 -2.37 15.82
N ILE A 41 6.12 -2.75 16.72
CA ILE A 41 6.17 -2.39 18.14
C ILE A 41 7.39 -2.96 18.87
N TYR A 42 7.94 -4.10 18.43
CA TYR A 42 8.97 -4.82 19.15
C TYR A 42 10.36 -4.20 18.96
N TYR A 43 10.79 -3.98 17.73
CA TYR A 43 12.18 -3.63 17.41
C TYR A 43 12.31 -2.20 16.89
N ALA A 44 11.42 -1.79 16.02
CA ALA A 44 11.41 -0.43 15.53
C ALA A 44 10.88 0.56 16.57
N GLY A 45 10.18 0.08 17.61
CA GLY A 45 9.49 0.92 18.58
C GLY A 45 8.40 1.78 17.93
N TYR A 46 7.97 1.40 16.73
CA TYR A 46 6.96 2.11 15.97
C TYR A 46 5.58 1.54 16.28
N ASN A 47 4.67 2.39 16.69
CA ASN A 47 3.33 2.02 17.12
C ASN A 47 2.28 2.99 16.56
N ILE A 48 1.01 2.67 16.71
CA ILE A 48 -0.10 3.49 16.17
C ILE A 48 -0.07 4.94 16.67
N ALA A 49 0.44 5.21 17.89
CA ALA A 49 0.54 6.57 18.40
C ALA A 49 1.53 7.43 17.60
N ASN A 50 2.52 6.84 16.93
CA ASN A 50 3.45 7.58 16.08
C ASN A 50 2.72 8.24 14.90
N LEU A 51 1.69 7.61 14.33
CA LEU A 51 0.88 8.20 13.26
C LEU A 51 0.18 9.49 13.70
N GLN A 52 -0.28 9.51 14.95
CA GLN A 52 -0.88 10.71 15.55
C GLN A 52 0.18 11.76 15.85
N GLN A 53 1.30 11.35 16.46
CA GLN A 53 2.36 12.25 16.92
C GLN A 53 3.05 12.97 15.77
N ASN A 54 3.35 12.26 14.67
CA ASN A 54 3.97 12.87 13.50
C ASN A 54 2.97 13.50 12.53
N GLY A 55 1.66 13.33 12.75
CA GLY A 55 0.60 13.93 11.97
C GLY A 55 0.20 13.18 10.70
N VAL A 56 0.84 12.05 10.39
CA VAL A 56 0.52 11.20 9.21
C VAL A 56 -0.94 10.73 9.21
N ALA A 57 -1.52 10.52 10.39
CA ALA A 57 -2.92 10.13 10.53
C ALA A 57 -3.91 11.12 9.90
N ASN A 58 -3.56 12.41 9.77
CA ASN A 58 -4.39 13.42 9.12
C ASN A 58 -4.44 13.26 7.60
N ASP A 59 -3.41 12.68 7.02
CA ASP A 59 -3.21 12.57 5.58
C ASP A 59 -3.74 11.25 5.02
N LEU A 60 -3.72 10.18 5.82
CA LEU A 60 -4.19 8.86 5.41
C LEU A 60 -5.71 8.83 5.20
N THR A 61 -6.13 8.13 4.13
CA THR A 61 -7.52 7.70 3.96
C THR A 61 -7.74 6.29 4.48
N HIS A 62 -6.71 5.44 4.36
CA HIS A 62 -6.74 4.05 4.73
C HIS A 62 -5.49 3.67 5.54
N LEU A 63 -5.71 3.02 6.66
CA LEU A 63 -4.69 2.30 7.40
C LEU A 63 -4.89 0.81 7.11
N ILE A 64 -3.88 0.15 6.57
CA ILE A 64 -3.92 -1.27 6.22
C ILE A 64 -3.08 -2.01 7.26
N TYR A 65 -3.74 -2.73 8.13
CA TYR A 65 -3.10 -3.44 9.24
C TYR A 65 -2.60 -4.82 8.80
N ALA A 66 -1.33 -5.07 8.86
CA ALA A 66 -0.67 -6.28 8.42
C ALA A 66 -0.09 -7.05 9.63
N PHE A 67 -0.48 -8.32 9.85
CA PHE A 67 -1.42 -9.12 9.07
C PHE A 67 -2.39 -9.91 9.93
N GLY A 68 -3.53 -10.27 9.35
CA GLY A 68 -4.32 -11.39 9.84
C GLY A 68 -3.91 -12.67 9.11
N ASN A 69 -3.84 -13.78 9.82
CA ASN A 69 -3.50 -15.09 9.24
C ASN A 69 -4.73 -15.80 8.70
N VAL A 70 -4.49 -16.67 7.71
CA VAL A 70 -5.47 -17.59 7.15
C VAL A 70 -5.09 -19.02 7.52
N THR A 71 -6.07 -19.82 7.95
CA THR A 71 -5.90 -21.26 8.18
C THR A 71 -6.83 -22.06 7.30
N ALA A 72 -6.45 -23.28 6.95
CA ALA A 72 -7.25 -24.15 6.09
C ALA A 72 -7.90 -25.31 6.85
N THR A 73 -7.35 -25.69 8.01
CA THR A 73 -7.77 -26.89 8.77
C THR A 73 -8.06 -26.55 10.24
N PRO A 74 -9.03 -27.20 10.87
CA PRO A 74 -9.96 -28.21 10.33
C PRO A 74 -11.00 -27.60 9.37
N THR A 75 -11.28 -26.31 9.46
CA THR A 75 -12.16 -25.53 8.60
C THR A 75 -11.47 -24.21 8.26
N PRO A 76 -11.52 -23.73 7.02
CA PRO A 76 -10.93 -22.44 6.67
C PRO A 76 -11.42 -21.30 7.55
N ALA A 77 -10.49 -20.55 8.11
CA ALA A 77 -10.79 -19.47 9.06
C ALA A 77 -9.69 -18.40 9.05
N CYS A 78 -10.04 -17.20 9.51
CA CYS A 78 -9.09 -16.18 9.91
C CYS A 78 -8.62 -16.41 11.34
N THR A 79 -7.38 -16.03 11.62
CA THR A 79 -6.78 -15.97 12.95
C THR A 79 -5.88 -14.74 13.08
N PHE A 80 -5.49 -14.43 14.31
CA PHE A 80 -4.48 -13.42 14.60
C PHE A 80 -3.09 -13.97 14.27
N ALA A 81 -2.17 -13.11 13.81
CA ALA A 81 -0.78 -13.49 13.65
C ALA A 81 -0.03 -13.37 14.99
N ASP A 82 -0.28 -12.30 15.74
CA ASP A 82 0.28 -12.07 17.07
C ASP A 82 -0.78 -11.48 18.02
N THR A 83 -1.34 -12.32 18.89
CA THR A 83 -2.37 -11.90 19.84
C THR A 83 -1.87 -10.89 20.87
N TRP A 84 -0.56 -10.92 21.22
CA TRP A 84 0.03 -9.96 22.14
C TRP A 84 0.06 -8.57 21.51
N ALA A 85 0.65 -8.43 20.33
CA ALA A 85 0.70 -7.17 19.62
C ALA A 85 -0.70 -6.64 19.28
N ASP A 86 -1.61 -7.54 18.85
CA ASP A 86 -2.95 -7.20 18.39
C ASP A 86 -3.81 -6.61 19.50
N TYR A 87 -4.02 -7.35 20.60
CA TYR A 87 -5.02 -6.96 21.59
C TYR A 87 -4.69 -7.23 23.05
N GLN A 88 -3.48 -7.71 23.38
CA GLN A 88 -3.13 -8.07 24.75
C GLN A 88 -2.09 -7.14 25.42
N ASP A 89 -1.24 -6.44 24.65
CA ASP A 89 -0.17 -5.59 25.20
C ASP A 89 -0.73 -4.33 25.88
N PRO A 90 -0.71 -4.22 27.23
CA PRO A 90 -1.22 -3.05 27.93
C PRO A 90 -0.24 -1.89 27.98
N TYR A 91 0.98 -2.04 27.46
CA TYR A 91 2.09 -1.10 27.62
C TYR A 91 2.28 -0.16 26.44
N LEU A 92 1.56 -0.38 25.33
CA LEU A 92 1.67 0.51 24.16
C LEU A 92 1.28 1.96 24.52
N PRO A 93 1.98 2.94 23.94
CA PRO A 93 1.65 4.35 24.14
C PRO A 93 0.22 4.67 23.69
N SER A 94 -0.49 5.46 24.51
CA SER A 94 -1.83 5.94 24.16
C SER A 94 -1.79 6.90 22.97
N VAL A 95 -2.72 6.76 22.06
CA VAL A 95 -2.90 7.64 20.91
C VAL A 95 -3.57 8.95 21.29
N SER A 96 -4.57 8.89 22.19
CA SER A 96 -5.38 10.04 22.61
C SER A 96 -4.85 10.75 23.87
N GLY A 97 -3.79 10.22 24.49
CA GLY A 97 -3.33 10.64 25.82
C GLY A 97 -4.11 10.02 26.99
N SER A 98 -5.19 9.29 26.73
CA SER A 98 -5.96 8.58 27.75
C SER A 98 -5.52 7.12 27.84
N ALA A 99 -5.31 6.61 29.05
CA ALA A 99 -4.95 5.21 29.25
C ALA A 99 -5.99 4.24 28.65
N TYR A 100 -5.53 3.10 28.19
CA TYR A 100 -6.42 2.02 27.77
C TYR A 100 -7.14 1.44 28.99
N THR A 101 -8.43 1.23 28.84
CA THR A 101 -9.27 0.65 29.89
C THR A 101 -9.77 -0.70 29.41
N GLY A 102 -9.00 -1.78 29.63
CA GLY A 102 -9.30 -3.11 29.15
C GLY A 102 -10.79 -3.53 29.08
N PRO A 103 -11.13 -4.63 28.50
CA PRO A 103 -10.24 -5.76 28.19
C PRO A 103 -9.47 -5.67 26.86
N LEU A 104 -9.70 -4.64 26.03
CA LEU A 104 -8.99 -4.45 24.76
C LEU A 104 -7.72 -3.63 25.02
N TYR A 105 -6.58 -4.15 24.57
CA TYR A 105 -5.27 -3.51 24.61
C TYR A 105 -4.57 -3.59 23.25
N GLY A 106 -3.26 -3.48 23.20
CA GLY A 106 -2.44 -3.65 22.00
C GLY A 106 -2.75 -2.64 20.90
N ASN A 107 -2.34 -3.00 19.70
CA ASN A 107 -2.58 -2.18 18.51
C ASN A 107 -4.07 -1.93 18.27
N PHE A 108 -4.96 -2.86 18.62
CA PHE A 108 -6.40 -2.71 18.40
C PHE A 108 -7.00 -1.63 19.29
N ALA A 109 -6.57 -1.53 20.55
CA ALA A 109 -6.97 -0.42 21.42
C ALA A 109 -6.45 0.92 20.90
N ALA A 110 -5.21 0.92 20.40
CA ALA A 110 -4.60 2.12 19.77
C ALA A 110 -5.36 2.55 18.51
N ILE A 111 -5.72 1.62 17.62
CA ILE A 111 -6.54 1.87 16.43
C ILE A 111 -7.93 2.40 16.84
N GLN A 112 -8.53 1.86 17.90
CA GLN A 112 -9.83 2.36 18.38
C GLN A 112 -9.74 3.84 18.80
N GLN A 113 -8.68 4.24 19.52
CA GLN A 113 -8.45 5.64 19.86
C GLN A 113 -8.14 6.49 18.61
N LEU A 114 -7.34 5.97 17.68
CA LEU A 114 -7.03 6.68 16.43
C LEU A 114 -8.28 6.97 15.62
N LYS A 115 -9.19 6.00 15.46
CA LYS A 115 -10.45 6.19 14.76
C LYS A 115 -11.39 7.20 15.42
N GLN A 116 -11.33 7.33 16.75
CA GLN A 116 -12.08 8.38 17.47
C GLN A 116 -11.58 9.77 17.11
N LEU A 117 -10.27 9.95 16.95
CA LEU A 117 -9.64 11.21 16.54
C LEU A 117 -9.80 11.47 15.04
N HIS A 118 -9.81 10.41 14.23
CA HIS A 118 -9.87 10.46 12.77
C HIS A 118 -11.06 9.63 12.25
N PRO A 119 -12.32 10.09 12.40
CA PRO A 119 -13.52 9.29 12.10
C PRO A 119 -13.69 8.94 10.61
N ASN A 120 -12.98 9.63 9.72
CA ASN A 120 -12.99 9.36 8.28
C ASN A 120 -11.94 8.32 7.86
N LEU A 121 -10.96 8.02 8.71
CA LEU A 121 -9.93 7.02 8.45
C LEU A 121 -10.58 5.63 8.38
N LYS A 122 -10.36 4.94 7.25
CA LYS A 122 -10.73 3.53 7.10
C LYS A 122 -9.59 2.64 7.55
N VAL A 123 -9.91 1.63 8.32
CA VAL A 123 -8.92 0.64 8.76
C VAL A 123 -9.26 -0.70 8.15
N LEU A 124 -8.34 -1.27 7.38
CA LEU A 124 -8.51 -2.56 6.73
C LEU A 124 -7.61 -3.59 7.43
N MET A 125 -8.12 -4.80 7.60
CA MET A 125 -7.29 -5.95 7.97
C MET A 125 -6.72 -6.53 6.67
N SER A 126 -5.39 -6.55 6.52
CA SER A 126 -4.72 -7.28 5.46
C SER A 126 -4.58 -8.74 5.86
N LEU A 127 -4.99 -9.63 4.97
CA LEU A 127 -4.98 -11.08 5.21
C LEU A 127 -3.91 -11.72 4.33
N GLY A 128 -2.90 -12.34 4.92
CA GLY A 128 -1.89 -13.09 4.18
C GLY A 128 -0.46 -12.59 4.31
N GLY A 129 -0.02 -11.81 3.32
CA GLY A 129 1.37 -11.36 3.16
C GLY A 129 2.30 -12.45 2.59
N ALA A 130 3.59 -12.14 2.46
CA ALA A 130 4.64 -13.00 1.91
C ALA A 130 4.93 -14.25 2.79
N SER A 131 3.89 -15.01 3.10
CA SER A 131 3.94 -16.20 3.96
C SER A 131 3.54 -17.45 3.18
N ALA A 132 4.47 -18.39 3.02
CA ALA A 132 4.18 -19.68 2.40
C ALA A 132 3.03 -20.45 3.09
N THR A 133 2.88 -20.28 4.41
CA THR A 133 1.78 -20.90 5.19
C THR A 133 0.44 -20.27 4.81
N ASN A 134 0.36 -18.95 4.76
CA ASN A 134 -0.86 -18.25 4.35
C ASN A 134 -1.21 -18.54 2.89
N THR A 135 -0.22 -18.54 1.99
CA THR A 135 -0.42 -18.90 0.57
C THR A 135 -1.02 -20.31 0.43
N ALA A 136 -0.48 -21.31 1.11
CA ALA A 136 -1.01 -22.67 1.08
C ALA A 136 -2.43 -22.76 1.67
N ALA A 137 -2.71 -21.97 2.71
CA ALA A 137 -4.04 -21.91 3.31
C ALA A 137 -5.07 -21.26 2.36
N PHE A 138 -4.70 -20.19 1.65
CA PHE A 138 -5.54 -19.57 0.62
C PHE A 138 -5.85 -20.56 -0.52
N VAL A 139 -4.84 -21.26 -1.06
CA VAL A 139 -5.04 -22.29 -2.10
C VAL A 139 -6.10 -23.29 -1.65
N THR A 140 -5.97 -23.82 -0.44
CA THR A 140 -6.91 -24.80 0.12
C THR A 140 -8.29 -24.21 0.34
N ALA A 141 -8.38 -23.07 1.03
CA ALA A 141 -9.66 -22.42 1.37
C ALA A 141 -10.43 -21.96 0.12
N ALA A 142 -9.73 -21.42 -0.88
CA ALA A 142 -10.34 -20.91 -2.10
C ALA A 142 -10.80 -22.03 -3.07
N SER A 143 -10.30 -23.26 -2.93
CA SER A 143 -10.54 -24.35 -3.86
C SER A 143 -12.00 -24.80 -3.92
N THR A 144 -12.79 -24.59 -2.86
CA THR A 144 -14.20 -24.99 -2.80
C THR A 144 -15.12 -23.82 -2.39
N ALA A 145 -16.39 -23.87 -2.81
CA ALA A 145 -17.37 -22.86 -2.39
C ALA A 145 -17.56 -22.85 -0.87
N ALA A 146 -17.62 -24.02 -0.24
CA ALA A 146 -17.76 -24.12 1.22
C ALA A 146 -16.53 -23.54 1.95
N GLY A 147 -15.31 -23.77 1.44
CA GLY A 147 -14.09 -23.20 2.00
C GLY A 147 -14.06 -21.67 1.91
N ARG A 148 -14.40 -21.11 0.77
CA ARG A 148 -14.50 -19.65 0.57
C ARG A 148 -15.53 -19.03 1.52
N GLN A 149 -16.70 -19.66 1.63
CA GLN A 149 -17.77 -19.22 2.52
C GLN A 149 -17.32 -19.23 3.99
N ALA A 150 -16.69 -20.32 4.43
CA ALA A 150 -16.23 -20.47 5.80
C ALA A 150 -15.14 -19.44 6.14
N LEU A 151 -14.15 -19.25 5.26
CA LEU A 151 -13.09 -18.27 5.44
C LEU A 151 -13.66 -16.85 5.56
N ALA A 152 -14.46 -16.40 4.58
CA ALA A 152 -15.02 -15.05 4.61
C ALA A 152 -15.90 -14.83 5.85
N ALA A 153 -16.73 -15.79 6.23
CA ALA A 153 -17.57 -15.68 7.42
C ALA A 153 -16.74 -15.57 8.70
N SER A 154 -15.68 -16.37 8.84
CA SER A 154 -14.77 -16.32 9.99
C SER A 154 -14.08 -14.97 10.10
N CYS A 155 -13.52 -14.44 8.98
CA CYS A 155 -12.85 -13.15 8.97
C CYS A 155 -13.80 -12.01 9.36
N ILE A 156 -15.00 -11.99 8.79
CA ILE A 156 -16.04 -11.00 9.12
C ILE A 156 -16.41 -11.07 10.59
N ASN A 157 -16.60 -12.27 11.13
CA ASN A 157 -16.93 -12.45 12.54
C ASN A 157 -15.86 -11.87 13.47
N ILE A 158 -14.59 -12.18 13.23
CA ILE A 158 -13.47 -11.73 14.08
C ILE A 158 -13.24 -10.23 13.90
N PHE A 159 -13.01 -9.75 12.68
CA PHE A 159 -12.46 -8.42 12.45
C PHE A 159 -13.53 -7.34 12.24
N ILE A 160 -14.64 -7.64 11.55
CA ILE A 160 -15.68 -6.64 11.29
C ILE A 160 -16.72 -6.59 12.42
N GLN A 161 -17.21 -7.76 12.83
CA GLN A 161 -18.15 -7.86 13.97
C GLN A 161 -17.44 -7.72 15.31
N GLY A 162 -16.11 -7.86 15.31
CA GLY A 162 -15.26 -7.60 16.46
C GLY A 162 -15.35 -8.66 17.56
N ASN A 163 -15.67 -9.90 17.23
CA ASN A 163 -15.65 -11.02 18.17
C ASN A 163 -14.21 -11.53 18.33
N ILE A 164 -13.36 -10.76 19.00
CA ILE A 164 -11.90 -10.94 19.06
C ILE A 164 -11.54 -12.16 19.91
N ALA A 165 -12.00 -12.19 21.14
CA ALA A 165 -11.77 -13.30 22.08
C ALA A 165 -12.88 -13.34 23.13
N GLU A 166 -12.89 -14.37 23.99
CA GLU A 166 -13.83 -14.43 25.11
C GLU A 166 -13.72 -13.17 25.99
N GLY A 167 -14.81 -12.46 26.15
CA GLY A 167 -14.88 -11.21 26.90
C GLY A 167 -14.26 -9.99 26.21
N ILE A 168 -13.73 -10.12 24.98
CA ILE A 168 -13.16 -9.02 24.20
C ILE A 168 -13.95 -8.82 22.91
N SER A 169 -14.62 -7.67 22.80
CA SER A 169 -15.39 -7.30 21.63
C SER A 169 -15.09 -5.86 21.21
N ALA A 170 -14.81 -5.66 19.90
CA ALA A 170 -14.55 -4.35 19.31
C ALA A 170 -15.22 -4.21 17.93
N PRO A 171 -16.55 -4.16 17.86
CA PRO A 171 -17.28 -4.05 16.59
C PRO A 171 -16.97 -2.72 15.88
N GLY A 172 -16.67 -2.82 14.58
CA GLY A 172 -16.36 -1.64 13.76
C GLY A 172 -14.95 -1.11 13.94
N LEU A 173 -14.05 -1.90 14.53
CA LEU A 173 -12.61 -1.59 14.55
C LEU A 173 -12.06 -1.57 13.14
N PHE A 174 -12.37 -2.59 12.34
CA PHE A 174 -12.01 -2.65 10.93
C PHE A 174 -13.21 -2.30 10.04
N ASP A 175 -12.92 -1.60 8.94
CA ASP A 175 -13.90 -1.15 7.94
C ASP A 175 -13.91 -2.07 6.71
N GLY A 176 -13.08 -3.11 6.69
CA GLY A 176 -12.98 -4.02 5.55
C GLY A 176 -11.71 -4.85 5.55
N PHE A 177 -11.40 -5.38 4.36
CA PHE A 177 -10.24 -6.25 4.14
C PHE A 177 -9.39 -5.82 2.96
N ASN A 178 -8.10 -6.11 3.06
CA ASN A 178 -7.19 -6.26 1.95
C ASN A 178 -6.80 -7.74 1.84
N ILE A 179 -6.92 -8.35 0.67
CA ILE A 179 -6.56 -9.75 0.45
C ILE A 179 -5.16 -9.78 -0.16
N ASP A 180 -4.21 -10.22 0.63
CA ASP A 180 -2.79 -10.21 0.30
C ASP A 180 -2.30 -11.66 0.12
N TRP A 181 -2.72 -12.27 -0.99
CA TRP A 181 -2.31 -13.62 -1.36
C TRP A 181 -1.13 -13.57 -2.31
N GLU A 182 0.06 -13.84 -1.80
CA GLU A 182 1.31 -13.79 -2.56
C GLU A 182 1.84 -15.18 -2.92
N PHE A 183 1.66 -15.66 -4.15
CA PHE A 183 0.79 -15.13 -5.21
C PHE A 183 -0.06 -16.26 -5.77
N PRO A 184 -1.28 -16.00 -6.30
CA PRO A 184 -2.04 -16.99 -7.02
C PRO A 184 -1.25 -17.50 -8.24
N THR A 185 -1.30 -18.81 -8.45
CA THR A 185 -0.73 -19.45 -9.64
C THR A 185 -1.78 -19.57 -10.76
N ALA A 186 -1.40 -20.02 -11.93
CA ALA A 186 -2.34 -20.22 -13.06
C ALA A 186 -3.49 -21.18 -12.69
N THR A 187 -3.29 -22.09 -11.76
CA THR A 187 -4.34 -23.01 -11.27
C THR A 187 -5.32 -22.33 -10.32
N ASP A 188 -4.93 -21.19 -9.73
CA ASP A 188 -5.72 -20.47 -8.73
C ASP A 188 -6.55 -19.33 -9.34
N THR A 189 -6.36 -18.99 -10.61
CA THR A 189 -6.99 -17.83 -11.29
C THR A 189 -8.49 -17.71 -11.02
N GLN A 190 -9.23 -18.82 -11.18
CA GLN A 190 -10.67 -18.85 -10.95
C GLN A 190 -11.01 -18.82 -9.46
N ASN A 191 -10.24 -19.52 -8.64
CA ASN A 191 -10.42 -19.62 -7.20
C ASN A 191 -10.18 -18.27 -6.50
N PHE A 192 -9.15 -17.54 -6.92
CA PHE A 192 -8.87 -16.18 -6.42
C PHE A 192 -10.05 -15.23 -6.70
N THR A 193 -10.52 -15.17 -7.94
CA THR A 193 -11.68 -14.35 -8.30
C THR A 193 -12.93 -14.75 -7.52
N ALA A 194 -13.16 -16.06 -7.36
CA ALA A 194 -14.30 -16.56 -6.60
C ALA A 194 -14.20 -16.27 -5.09
N LEU A 195 -13.00 -16.25 -4.54
CA LEU A 195 -12.75 -15.84 -3.14
C LEU A 195 -13.12 -14.37 -2.93
N LEU A 196 -12.63 -13.46 -3.81
CA LEU A 196 -13.00 -12.05 -3.76
C LEU A 196 -14.51 -11.83 -3.89
N ALA A 197 -15.17 -12.58 -4.78
CA ALA A 197 -16.62 -12.51 -4.96
C ALA A 197 -17.37 -12.97 -3.71
N GLU A 198 -16.89 -13.97 -2.99
CA GLU A 198 -17.48 -14.45 -1.76
C GLU A 198 -17.34 -13.42 -0.63
N PHE A 199 -16.13 -12.85 -0.42
CA PHE A 199 -15.95 -11.75 0.54
C PHE A 199 -16.88 -10.58 0.22
N ARG A 200 -16.97 -10.15 -1.04
CA ARG A 200 -17.85 -9.05 -1.47
C ARG A 200 -19.31 -9.37 -1.20
N SER A 201 -19.75 -10.60 -1.48
CA SER A 201 -21.13 -11.04 -1.25
C SER A 201 -21.52 -10.95 0.23
N GLN A 202 -20.68 -11.47 1.12
CA GLN A 202 -20.94 -11.45 2.54
C GLN A 202 -20.84 -10.03 3.13
N LEU A 203 -19.86 -9.21 2.69
CA LEU A 203 -19.76 -7.81 3.08
C LEU A 203 -20.99 -7.01 2.63
N ASN A 204 -21.53 -7.25 1.44
CA ASN A 204 -22.74 -6.60 0.95
C ASN A 204 -23.98 -7.02 1.78
N ALA A 205 -24.08 -8.30 2.15
CA ALA A 205 -25.15 -8.77 3.04
C ALA A 205 -25.06 -8.10 4.42
N LEU A 206 -23.86 -7.97 4.95
CA LEU A 206 -23.63 -7.26 6.21
C LEU A 206 -23.94 -5.76 6.07
N SER A 207 -23.57 -5.12 4.96
CA SER A 207 -23.92 -3.72 4.66
C SER A 207 -25.42 -3.50 4.66
N ALA A 208 -26.19 -4.41 4.05
CA ALA A 208 -27.64 -4.33 4.01
C ALA A 208 -28.27 -4.39 5.42
N SER A 209 -27.66 -5.13 6.35
CA SER A 209 -28.16 -5.26 7.72
C SER A 209 -27.72 -4.14 8.66
N THR A 210 -26.54 -3.56 8.44
CA THR A 210 -25.93 -2.56 9.34
C THR A 210 -26.06 -1.12 8.84
N GLY A 211 -26.36 -0.91 7.55
CA GLY A 211 -26.33 0.39 6.89
C GLY A 211 -24.91 0.95 6.65
N LYS A 212 -23.85 0.19 6.99
CA LYS A 212 -22.46 0.59 6.80
C LYS A 212 -21.93 0.06 5.47
N GLN A 213 -20.97 0.78 4.88
CA GLN A 213 -20.21 0.29 3.71
C GLN A 213 -18.89 -0.31 4.17
N TYR A 214 -18.57 -1.49 3.64
CA TYR A 214 -17.32 -2.19 3.96
C TYR A 214 -16.43 -2.26 2.72
N VAL A 215 -15.15 -1.94 2.94
CA VAL A 215 -14.14 -1.89 1.89
C VAL A 215 -13.58 -3.29 1.64
N LEU A 216 -13.33 -3.60 0.38
CA LEU A 216 -12.57 -4.78 -0.03
C LEU A 216 -11.52 -4.34 -1.05
N SER A 217 -10.28 -4.70 -0.83
CA SER A 217 -9.18 -4.55 -1.76
C SER A 217 -8.40 -5.86 -1.88
N PHE A 218 -7.49 -5.93 -2.83
CA PHE A 218 -6.48 -7.00 -2.86
C PHE A 218 -5.13 -6.42 -3.24
N ASP A 219 -4.05 -7.11 -2.88
CA ASP A 219 -2.71 -6.78 -3.29
C ASP A 219 -2.41 -7.35 -4.68
N GLY A 220 -1.97 -6.48 -5.59
CA GLY A 220 -1.69 -6.79 -6.99
C GLY A 220 -0.20 -6.72 -7.28
N PRO A 221 0.41 -7.84 -7.74
CA PRO A 221 1.85 -7.88 -7.97
C PRO A 221 2.30 -6.99 -9.13
N ALA A 222 3.49 -6.40 -9.02
CA ALA A 222 4.14 -5.65 -10.10
C ALA A 222 4.61 -6.54 -11.26
N GLY A 223 5.15 -7.71 -10.93
CA GLY A 223 5.78 -8.60 -11.91
C GLY A 223 4.81 -9.33 -12.82
N ALA A 224 5.08 -9.30 -14.13
CA ALA A 224 4.25 -9.97 -15.15
C ALA A 224 4.06 -11.46 -14.87
N GLN A 225 5.07 -12.13 -14.34
CA GLN A 225 5.02 -13.56 -13.99
C GLN A 225 3.91 -13.90 -13.00
N ASN A 226 3.46 -12.92 -12.19
CA ASN A 226 2.45 -13.09 -11.17
C ASN A 226 1.09 -12.55 -11.62
N TYR A 227 0.99 -11.29 -12.10
CA TYR A 227 -0.31 -10.71 -12.45
C TYR A 227 -1.01 -11.40 -13.63
N VAL A 228 -0.29 -12.10 -14.52
CA VAL A 228 -0.90 -12.89 -15.60
C VAL A 228 -1.76 -14.05 -15.08
N ASN A 229 -1.54 -14.47 -13.85
CA ASN A 229 -2.31 -15.52 -13.18
C ASN A 229 -3.61 -15.01 -12.55
N ILE A 230 -3.87 -13.71 -12.60
CA ILE A 230 -5.07 -13.08 -12.04
C ILE A 230 -5.98 -12.61 -13.19
N ASN A 231 -7.25 -12.96 -13.15
CA ASN A 231 -8.24 -12.35 -14.05
C ASN A 231 -8.55 -10.92 -13.55
N LEU A 232 -7.63 -9.98 -13.83
CA LEU A 232 -7.64 -8.61 -13.31
C LEU A 232 -8.98 -7.90 -13.56
N LYS A 233 -9.56 -8.05 -14.78
CA LYS A 233 -10.85 -7.43 -15.12
C LYS A 233 -11.99 -7.91 -14.23
N THR A 234 -12.01 -9.19 -13.92
CA THR A 234 -13.09 -9.79 -13.12
C THR A 234 -12.84 -9.56 -11.63
N ALA A 235 -11.59 -9.68 -11.17
CA ALA A 235 -11.19 -9.38 -9.80
C ALA A 235 -11.49 -7.92 -9.44
N ALA A 236 -11.15 -6.97 -10.31
CA ALA A 236 -11.42 -5.55 -10.11
C ALA A 236 -12.91 -5.22 -9.92
N LYS A 237 -13.84 -6.05 -10.41
CA LYS A 237 -15.27 -5.83 -10.18
C LYS A 237 -15.71 -6.14 -8.74
N GLN A 238 -14.94 -6.95 -8.03
CA GLN A 238 -15.27 -7.40 -6.68
C GLN A 238 -14.75 -6.45 -5.59
N VAL A 239 -13.79 -5.59 -5.93
CA VAL A 239 -13.08 -4.74 -4.96
C VAL A 239 -13.33 -3.25 -5.18
N ASP A 240 -13.07 -2.45 -4.18
CA ASP A 240 -13.19 -1.00 -4.24
C ASP A 240 -11.95 -0.37 -4.89
N PHE A 241 -10.77 -0.89 -4.56
CA PHE A 241 -9.49 -0.56 -5.17
C PHE A 241 -8.52 -1.75 -5.10
N ILE A 242 -7.37 -1.63 -5.75
CA ILE A 242 -6.30 -2.62 -5.77
C ILE A 242 -5.02 -1.93 -5.33
N THR A 243 -4.36 -2.44 -4.28
CA THR A 243 -3.01 -2.02 -3.92
C THR A 243 -2.04 -2.71 -4.88
N ILE A 244 -1.38 -1.98 -5.77
CA ILE A 244 -0.53 -2.57 -6.80
C ILE A 244 0.90 -2.15 -6.55
N ASP A 245 1.78 -3.13 -6.36
CA ASP A 245 3.18 -2.88 -6.10
C ASP A 245 3.83 -2.04 -7.22
N GLY A 246 4.47 -0.94 -6.83
CA GLY A 246 5.30 -0.12 -7.70
C GLY A 246 6.77 -0.25 -7.33
N TYR A 247 7.19 -1.42 -6.84
CA TYR A 247 8.52 -1.67 -6.30
C TYR A 247 8.93 -3.12 -6.48
N ASN A 248 10.15 -3.45 -6.02
CA ASN A 248 10.77 -4.77 -6.18
C ASN A 248 10.92 -5.20 -7.66
N TYR A 249 11.05 -4.26 -8.57
CA TYR A 249 11.41 -4.54 -9.95
C TYR A 249 12.85 -5.06 -10.07
N SER A 250 13.73 -4.60 -9.19
CA SER A 250 15.08 -5.09 -8.95
C SER A 250 15.38 -5.06 -7.46
N GLY A 251 16.32 -5.86 -7.02
CA GLY A 251 16.70 -5.93 -5.62
C GLY A 251 18.03 -6.66 -5.42
N SER A 252 18.45 -6.78 -4.18
CA SER A 252 19.75 -7.37 -3.81
C SER A 252 19.91 -8.85 -4.17
N TRP A 253 18.87 -9.49 -4.67
CA TRP A 253 18.93 -10.82 -5.31
C TRP A 253 19.53 -10.79 -6.71
N ASP A 254 19.61 -9.61 -7.35
CA ASP A 254 20.23 -9.42 -8.64
C ASP A 254 21.74 -9.25 -8.47
N THR A 255 22.50 -9.76 -9.42
CA THR A 255 23.97 -9.62 -9.44
C THR A 255 24.42 -8.26 -9.91
N GLN A 256 23.52 -7.47 -10.49
CA GLN A 256 23.76 -6.15 -11.03
C GLN A 256 22.82 -5.14 -10.36
N THR A 257 23.36 -3.95 -10.05
CA THR A 257 22.58 -2.85 -9.52
C THR A 257 21.56 -2.35 -10.53
N ASN A 258 20.37 -2.01 -10.08
CA ASN A 258 19.32 -1.41 -10.89
C ASN A 258 18.35 -0.65 -9.98
N ASP A 259 17.34 0.03 -10.56
CA ASP A 259 16.31 0.70 -9.80
C ASP A 259 15.20 -0.26 -9.35
N ALA A 260 14.85 -0.18 -8.08
CA ALA A 260 13.80 -1.03 -7.51
C ALA A 260 12.38 -0.52 -7.76
N SER A 261 12.20 0.78 -8.05
CA SER A 261 10.88 1.41 -8.18
C SER A 261 10.87 2.58 -9.18
N SER A 262 11.62 2.48 -10.29
CA SER A 262 11.60 3.51 -11.34
C SER A 262 10.20 3.71 -11.91
N LEU A 263 9.87 4.97 -12.25
CA LEU A 263 8.58 5.27 -12.90
C LEU A 263 8.58 4.85 -14.37
N PHE A 264 9.70 5.01 -15.07
CA PHE A 264 9.86 4.69 -16.47
C PHE A 264 11.10 3.85 -16.73
N ASP A 265 11.06 3.06 -17.80
CA ASP A 265 12.18 2.26 -18.28
C ASP A 265 13.28 3.13 -18.94
N ASP A 266 14.51 2.65 -18.97
CA ASP A 266 15.65 3.32 -19.59
C ASP A 266 16.31 2.42 -20.64
N LYS A 267 16.63 3.01 -21.81
CA LYS A 267 17.35 2.32 -22.89
C LYS A 267 18.76 1.88 -22.52
N GLN A 268 19.35 2.47 -21.48
CA GLN A 268 20.65 2.08 -20.95
C GLN A 268 20.57 0.93 -19.96
N ASP A 269 19.36 0.63 -19.46
CA ASP A 269 19.13 -0.51 -18.58
C ASP A 269 19.42 -1.82 -19.32
N PRO A 270 20.29 -2.69 -18.79
CA PRO A 270 20.49 -4.02 -19.35
C PRO A 270 19.23 -4.87 -19.45
N LEU A 271 18.19 -4.54 -18.66
CA LEU A 271 16.88 -5.19 -18.64
C LEU A 271 15.82 -4.42 -19.44
N TYR A 272 16.24 -3.42 -20.26
CA TYR A 272 15.34 -2.60 -21.07
C TYR A 272 14.33 -3.44 -21.86
N GLY A 273 13.07 -3.05 -21.77
CA GLY A 273 11.96 -3.72 -22.50
C GLY A 273 11.42 -4.96 -21.77
N GLN A 274 11.88 -5.28 -20.56
CA GLN A 274 11.32 -6.36 -19.75
C GLN A 274 10.10 -5.92 -18.94
N ASN A 275 9.68 -4.65 -19.05
CA ASN A 275 8.54 -4.07 -18.32
C ASN A 275 8.73 -4.08 -16.80
N LEU A 276 9.93 -3.74 -16.35
CA LEU A 276 10.30 -3.69 -14.93
C LEU A 276 10.27 -2.24 -14.42
N ASP A 277 9.14 -1.58 -14.62
CA ASP A 277 8.88 -0.21 -14.19
C ASP A 277 7.39 0.01 -13.88
N ILE A 278 7.11 1.11 -13.18
CA ILE A 278 5.74 1.44 -12.75
C ILE A 278 4.84 1.72 -13.96
N ASP A 279 5.30 2.46 -14.97
CA ASP A 279 4.47 2.80 -16.15
C ASP A 279 4.06 1.55 -16.92
N ALA A 280 4.96 0.60 -17.09
CA ALA A 280 4.67 -0.68 -17.72
C ALA A 280 3.61 -1.47 -16.93
N THR A 281 3.75 -1.53 -15.60
CA THR A 281 2.76 -2.18 -14.71
C THR A 281 1.40 -1.49 -14.81
N VAL A 282 1.33 -0.16 -14.74
CA VAL A 282 0.08 0.60 -14.92
C VAL A 282 -0.56 0.27 -16.26
N ASN A 283 0.21 0.33 -17.35
CA ASN A 283 -0.30 0.04 -18.69
C ASN A 283 -0.85 -1.39 -18.81
N ALA A 284 -0.18 -2.37 -18.18
CA ALA A 284 -0.61 -3.77 -18.20
C ALA A 284 -1.97 -3.96 -17.48
N TYR A 285 -2.12 -3.37 -16.29
CA TYR A 285 -3.37 -3.45 -15.53
C TYR A 285 -4.52 -2.74 -16.26
N LEU A 286 -4.29 -1.55 -16.81
CA LEU A 286 -5.30 -0.82 -17.59
C LEU A 286 -5.69 -1.60 -18.87
N ALA A 287 -4.71 -2.15 -19.59
CA ALA A 287 -4.96 -2.97 -20.77
C ALA A 287 -5.73 -4.26 -20.45
N ALA A 288 -5.49 -4.84 -19.27
CA ALA A 288 -6.26 -5.98 -18.76
C ALA A 288 -7.69 -5.62 -18.34
N GLY A 289 -8.06 -4.32 -18.34
CA GLY A 289 -9.42 -3.84 -18.09
C GLY A 289 -9.71 -3.46 -16.64
N VAL A 290 -8.68 -3.20 -15.84
CA VAL A 290 -8.82 -2.57 -14.51
C VAL A 290 -9.25 -1.11 -14.72
N PRO A 291 -10.34 -0.64 -14.09
CA PRO A 291 -10.73 0.76 -14.14
C PRO A 291 -9.64 1.65 -13.50
N PRO A 292 -9.22 2.77 -14.13
CA PRO A 292 -8.14 3.61 -13.64
C PRO A 292 -8.29 4.03 -12.17
N HIS A 293 -9.50 4.41 -11.76
CA HIS A 293 -9.81 4.84 -10.39
C HIS A 293 -9.70 3.72 -9.33
N LYS A 294 -9.47 2.47 -9.73
CA LYS A 294 -9.20 1.34 -8.82
C LYS A 294 -7.73 0.97 -8.74
N TYR A 295 -6.89 1.56 -9.58
CA TYR A 295 -5.43 1.38 -9.52
C TYR A 295 -4.85 2.28 -8.43
N THR A 296 -4.31 1.70 -7.36
CA THR A 296 -3.64 2.42 -6.28
C THR A 296 -2.16 2.03 -6.29
N MET A 297 -1.29 3.00 -6.59
CA MET A 297 0.14 2.79 -6.78
C MET A 297 0.86 2.59 -5.45
N GLY A 298 1.60 1.50 -5.30
CA GLY A 298 2.48 1.25 -4.17
C GLY A 298 3.83 1.95 -4.31
N LEU A 299 4.30 2.56 -3.22
CA LEU A 299 5.66 3.06 -3.08
C LEU A 299 6.35 2.38 -1.90
N PRO A 300 7.63 1.99 -2.04
CA PRO A 300 8.40 1.46 -0.92
C PRO A 300 8.89 2.62 -0.04
N LEU A 301 8.83 2.44 1.26
CA LEU A 301 9.54 3.32 2.21
C LEU A 301 10.87 2.70 2.66
N TYR A 302 11.43 1.85 1.81
CA TYR A 302 12.74 1.23 1.97
C TYR A 302 13.50 1.27 0.64
N GLY A 303 14.78 0.95 0.68
CA GLY A 303 15.61 0.83 -0.51
C GLY A 303 16.31 -0.50 -0.58
N ALA A 304 16.65 -0.91 -1.80
CA ALA A 304 17.49 -2.06 -2.09
C ALA A 304 18.95 -1.63 -2.24
N GLY A 305 19.87 -2.44 -1.72
CA GLY A 305 21.28 -2.09 -1.66
C GLY A 305 22.23 -3.22 -2.00
N TRP A 306 23.35 -2.87 -2.64
CA TRP A 306 24.44 -3.76 -3.05
C TRP A 306 25.78 -3.25 -2.56
N THR A 307 26.74 -4.16 -2.41
CA THR A 307 28.12 -3.85 -2.03
C THR A 307 29.14 -4.33 -3.06
N GLY A 308 30.38 -3.80 -2.99
CA GLY A 308 31.43 -4.12 -3.94
C GLY A 308 31.17 -3.62 -5.36
N VAL A 309 30.39 -2.55 -5.47
CA VAL A 309 29.95 -1.93 -6.73
C VAL A 309 31.03 -0.99 -7.25
N PRO A 310 31.52 -1.15 -8.49
CA PRO A 310 32.51 -0.26 -9.09
C PRO A 310 32.01 1.17 -9.22
N ASN A 311 32.96 2.14 -9.08
CA ASN A 311 32.67 3.56 -9.31
C ASN A 311 32.65 3.89 -10.82
N VAL A 312 31.64 3.34 -11.50
CA VAL A 312 31.32 3.64 -12.90
C VAL A 312 29.85 4.01 -12.91
N ASP A 313 29.50 5.12 -13.53
CA ASP A 313 28.14 5.68 -13.56
C ASP A 313 27.47 5.70 -12.17
N HIS A 314 28.24 6.13 -11.16
CA HIS A 314 27.84 6.21 -9.76
C HIS A 314 27.28 4.89 -9.20
N GLY A 315 27.74 3.76 -9.74
CA GLY A 315 27.35 2.43 -9.32
C GLY A 315 26.07 1.88 -9.99
N LEU A 316 25.43 2.62 -10.89
CA LEU A 316 24.23 2.17 -11.58
C LEU A 316 24.58 1.17 -12.70
N TYR A 317 23.79 0.10 -12.85
CA TYR A 317 23.99 -0.99 -13.83
C TYR A 317 25.35 -1.69 -13.73
N GLN A 318 25.94 -1.69 -12.55
CA GLN A 318 27.24 -2.33 -12.30
C GLN A 318 27.07 -3.69 -11.63
N ASN A 319 28.02 -4.58 -11.92
CA ASN A 319 28.10 -5.84 -11.17
C ASN A 319 28.43 -5.57 -9.70
N SER A 320 27.80 -6.32 -8.82
CA SER A 320 28.00 -6.22 -7.37
C SER A 320 28.66 -7.50 -6.83
N MET A 321 29.13 -7.44 -5.59
CA MET A 321 29.59 -8.59 -4.83
C MET A 321 28.44 -9.24 -4.02
N GLY A 322 27.23 -8.68 -4.08
CA GLY A 322 26.04 -9.16 -3.40
C GLY A 322 25.30 -8.06 -2.62
N PRO A 323 24.37 -8.46 -1.75
CA PRO A 323 23.60 -7.52 -0.94
C PRO A 323 24.49 -6.67 -0.02
N SER A 324 24.11 -5.39 0.15
CA SER A 324 24.76 -4.54 1.14
C SER A 324 24.53 -5.06 2.55
N PRO A 325 25.50 -4.94 3.46
CA PRO A 325 25.23 -5.15 4.88
C PRO A 325 24.12 -4.20 5.38
N VAL A 326 23.36 -4.64 6.40
CA VAL A 326 22.33 -3.78 7.00
C VAL A 326 23.00 -2.61 7.72
N PRO A 327 22.66 -1.34 7.38
CA PRO A 327 23.22 -0.19 8.07
C PRO A 327 22.56 0.03 9.44
N LEU A 328 23.28 0.69 10.35
CA LEU A 328 22.67 1.24 11.56
C LEU A 328 21.67 2.34 11.18
N ALA A 329 20.56 2.44 11.91
CA ALA A 329 19.50 3.40 11.65
C ALA A 329 19.98 4.87 11.59
N ASN A 330 21.04 5.22 12.35
CA ASN A 330 21.66 6.54 12.30
C ASN A 330 22.63 6.76 11.13
N GLY A 331 22.85 5.74 10.28
CA GLY A 331 23.72 5.81 9.10
C GLY A 331 25.22 5.85 9.40
N THR A 332 25.68 5.63 10.64
CA THR A 332 27.09 5.80 11.03
C THR A 332 27.92 4.52 11.01
N GLY A 333 27.34 3.39 10.65
CA GLY A 333 28.01 2.11 10.65
C GLY A 333 27.10 0.97 10.19
N LEU A 334 27.52 -0.25 10.43
CA LEU A 334 26.82 -1.47 10.02
C LEU A 334 26.31 -2.24 11.23
N CYS A 335 25.20 -2.93 11.05
CA CYS A 335 24.69 -3.89 12.01
C CYS A 335 25.60 -5.12 12.02
N THR A 336 26.21 -5.39 13.16
CA THR A 336 27.07 -6.57 13.35
C THR A 336 26.31 -7.77 13.93
N ASP A 337 25.15 -7.53 14.48
CA ASP A 337 24.28 -8.53 15.08
C ASP A 337 22.81 -8.15 14.85
N LEU A 338 22.10 -8.97 14.08
CA LEU A 338 20.67 -8.82 13.78
C LEU A 338 19.77 -9.58 14.77
N SER A 339 20.30 -9.99 15.94
CA SER A 339 19.50 -10.67 16.98
C SER A 339 18.57 -9.71 17.77
N GLY A 340 18.59 -8.42 17.45
CA GLY A 340 17.80 -7.40 18.15
C GLY A 340 18.46 -6.81 19.39
N ASN A 341 19.71 -7.23 19.73
CA ASN A 341 20.43 -6.74 20.91
C ASN A 341 21.33 -5.54 20.63
N THR A 342 21.57 -5.21 19.36
CA THR A 342 22.42 -4.07 18.99
C THR A 342 21.57 -2.82 18.80
N PRO A 343 21.75 -1.76 19.62
CA PRO A 343 21.01 -0.52 19.48
C PRO A 343 21.18 0.08 18.08
N GLY A 344 20.07 0.45 17.44
CA GLY A 344 20.06 1.02 16.09
C GLY A 344 20.11 -0.02 14.95
N CYS A 345 20.13 -1.32 15.27
CA CYS A 345 19.87 -2.40 14.30
C CYS A 345 18.38 -2.75 14.30
N ASP A 346 17.78 -2.83 13.12
CA ASP A 346 16.47 -3.46 12.95
C ASP A 346 16.70 -4.95 12.60
N PRO A 347 16.37 -5.90 13.50
CA PRO A 347 16.56 -7.33 13.25
C PRO A 347 15.61 -7.90 12.21
N LEU A 348 14.62 -7.14 11.77
CA LEU A 348 13.68 -7.52 10.70
C LEU A 348 14.24 -7.20 9.31
N LEU A 349 15.26 -6.33 9.23
CA LEU A 349 15.95 -6.08 7.97
C LEU A 349 16.91 -7.22 7.65
N THR A 350 16.95 -7.57 6.39
CA THR A 350 17.92 -8.52 5.83
C THR A 350 19.01 -7.75 5.06
N PRO A 351 20.21 -8.34 4.85
CA PRO A 351 21.20 -7.74 3.97
C PRO A 351 20.58 -7.36 2.62
N GLY A 352 20.93 -6.16 2.15
CA GLY A 352 20.35 -5.59 0.93
C GLY A 352 19.13 -4.71 1.14
N LEU A 353 18.68 -4.50 2.38
CA LEU A 353 17.57 -3.58 2.68
C LEU A 353 17.98 -2.48 3.66
N ALA A 354 17.41 -1.30 3.48
CA ALA A 354 17.51 -0.19 4.41
C ALA A 354 16.21 0.63 4.39
N THR A 355 15.73 1.08 5.56
CA THR A 355 14.55 1.94 5.64
C THR A 355 14.82 3.32 5.03
N TYR A 356 13.79 4.04 4.59
CA TYR A 356 13.93 5.42 4.10
C TYR A 356 14.61 6.32 5.16
N GLY A 357 14.18 6.23 6.41
CA GLY A 357 14.80 6.99 7.49
C GLY A 357 16.30 6.73 7.63
N THR A 358 16.74 5.49 7.47
CA THR A 358 18.16 5.12 7.46
C THR A 358 18.90 5.68 6.24
N LEU A 359 18.30 5.61 5.05
CA LEU A 359 18.91 6.11 3.80
C LEU A 359 19.12 7.62 3.83
N VAL A 360 18.21 8.40 4.42
CA VAL A 360 18.41 9.84 4.68
C VAL A 360 19.62 10.08 5.58
N ASN A 361 19.81 9.24 6.60
CA ASN A 361 20.96 9.33 7.49
C ASN A 361 22.28 8.95 6.79
N LEU A 362 22.28 7.94 5.90
CA LEU A 362 23.45 7.60 5.08
C LEU A 362 23.87 8.77 4.18
N GLN A 363 22.92 9.48 3.56
CA GLN A 363 23.21 10.67 2.79
C GLN A 363 23.94 11.73 3.65
N SER A 364 23.51 11.93 4.87
CA SER A 364 24.14 12.87 5.82
C SER A 364 25.52 12.41 6.28
N ASN A 365 25.84 11.12 6.14
CA ASN A 365 27.10 10.48 6.55
C ASN A 365 28.05 10.12 5.40
N GLY A 366 27.93 10.80 4.25
CA GLY A 366 28.94 10.76 3.19
C GLY A 366 28.52 10.06 1.91
N TYR A 367 27.36 9.42 1.86
CA TYR A 367 26.83 8.89 0.60
C TYR A 367 26.39 10.05 -0.31
N SER A 368 26.74 9.94 -1.58
CA SER A 368 26.32 10.91 -2.61
C SER A 368 24.95 10.52 -3.17
N LEU A 369 24.04 11.51 -3.22
CA LEU A 369 22.70 11.34 -3.79
C LEU A 369 22.72 11.63 -5.30
N TYR A 370 22.10 10.75 -6.06
CA TYR A 370 21.90 10.89 -7.50
C TYR A 370 20.40 10.80 -7.81
N TYR A 371 19.95 11.65 -8.71
CA TYR A 371 18.56 11.68 -9.16
C TYR A 371 18.50 11.61 -10.67
N ASP A 372 17.77 10.65 -11.21
CA ASP A 372 17.48 10.55 -12.63
C ASP A 372 16.07 11.08 -12.92
N PRO A 373 15.96 12.27 -13.56
CA PRO A 373 14.66 12.87 -13.85
C PRO A 373 13.88 12.16 -14.96
N LEU A 374 14.54 11.37 -15.81
CA LEU A 374 13.90 10.67 -16.93
C LEU A 374 13.18 9.41 -16.43
N ARG A 375 13.77 8.74 -15.45
CA ARG A 375 13.19 7.54 -14.84
C ARG A 375 12.42 7.82 -13.55
N VAL A 376 12.58 9.04 -13.01
CA VAL A 376 12.05 9.42 -11.68
C VAL A 376 12.57 8.43 -10.62
N ALA A 377 13.87 8.19 -10.66
CA ALA A 377 14.57 7.24 -9.81
C ALA A 377 15.67 7.94 -8.98
N VAL A 378 15.96 7.38 -7.81
CA VAL A 378 16.91 7.94 -6.85
C VAL A 378 17.88 6.86 -6.39
N SER A 379 19.15 7.22 -6.29
CA SER A 379 20.16 6.34 -5.72
C SER A 379 21.11 7.07 -4.78
N LEU A 380 21.69 6.32 -3.86
CA LEU A 380 22.83 6.70 -3.04
C LEU A 380 24.04 5.85 -3.44
N TYR A 381 25.18 6.47 -3.52
CA TYR A 381 26.42 5.76 -3.77
C TYR A 381 27.56 6.27 -2.88
N ASP A 382 28.28 5.33 -2.26
CA ASP A 382 29.56 5.53 -1.61
C ASP A 382 30.62 4.70 -2.33
N SER A 383 31.63 5.37 -2.89
CA SER A 383 32.73 4.72 -3.62
C SER A 383 33.69 3.93 -2.73
N ASN A 384 33.61 4.05 -1.41
CA ASN A 384 34.45 3.35 -0.44
C ASN A 384 33.59 2.78 0.70
N PRO A 385 33.21 1.49 0.63
CA PRO A 385 33.74 0.37 -0.16
C PRO A 385 33.04 0.08 -1.50
N GLY A 386 32.25 0.97 -2.06
CA GLY A 386 31.43 0.73 -3.25
C GLY A 386 30.08 0.16 -2.84
N THR A 387 29.27 0.99 -2.18
CA THR A 387 27.90 0.62 -1.78
C THR A 387 26.89 1.47 -2.53
N PHE A 388 25.93 0.82 -3.17
CA PHE A 388 24.84 1.45 -3.93
C PHE A 388 23.50 1.10 -3.28
N TYR A 389 22.62 2.09 -3.15
CA TYR A 389 21.23 1.92 -2.79
C TYR A 389 20.33 2.61 -3.81
N THR A 390 19.19 1.97 -4.14
CA THR A 390 18.09 2.58 -4.88
C THR A 390 16.88 2.70 -3.96
N PHE A 391 16.13 3.81 -4.05
CA PHE A 391 14.99 4.09 -3.18
C PHE A 391 14.13 5.22 -3.73
N ASP A 392 13.02 5.54 -3.08
CA ASP A 392 12.27 6.77 -3.34
C ASP A 392 12.59 7.84 -2.29
N ASN A 393 12.64 9.10 -2.74
CA ASN A 393 12.74 10.27 -1.87
C ASN A 393 11.54 11.22 -2.10
N PRO A 394 11.40 12.32 -1.34
CA PRO A 394 10.29 13.25 -1.53
C PRO A 394 10.12 13.77 -2.95
N SER A 395 11.21 13.97 -3.69
CA SER A 395 11.14 14.47 -5.07
C SER A 395 10.56 13.41 -6.02
N SER A 396 11.05 12.17 -5.98
CA SER A 396 10.52 11.08 -6.81
C SER A 396 9.08 10.73 -6.41
N ALA A 397 8.79 10.65 -5.11
CA ALA A 397 7.44 10.38 -4.62
C ALA A 397 6.44 11.45 -5.08
N PHE A 398 6.77 12.73 -4.96
CA PHE A 398 5.90 13.82 -5.44
C PHE A 398 5.60 13.71 -6.94
N LEU A 399 6.61 13.44 -7.76
CA LEU A 399 6.42 13.27 -9.20
C LEU A 399 5.60 12.04 -9.56
N LYS A 400 5.74 10.94 -8.82
CA LYS A 400 4.90 9.76 -8.97
C LYS A 400 3.44 10.06 -8.60
N MET A 401 3.18 10.92 -7.61
CA MET A 401 1.81 11.37 -7.31
C MET A 401 1.24 12.23 -8.42
N LEU A 402 2.03 13.14 -9.01
CA LEU A 402 1.58 13.88 -10.20
C LEU A 402 1.29 12.96 -11.38
N TYR A 403 2.10 11.91 -11.57
CA TYR A 403 1.82 10.90 -12.59
C TYR A 403 0.44 10.23 -12.37
N ILE A 404 0.06 9.93 -11.13
CA ILE A 404 -1.27 9.38 -10.80
C ILE A 404 -2.38 10.31 -11.32
N ASP A 405 -2.20 11.62 -11.21
CA ASP A 405 -3.20 12.60 -11.65
C ASP A 405 -3.30 12.72 -13.18
N PHE A 406 -2.16 12.61 -13.88
CA PHE A 406 -2.08 12.95 -15.30
C PHE A 406 -1.97 11.73 -16.23
N LYS A 407 -1.79 10.50 -15.72
CA LYS A 407 -1.63 9.30 -16.54
C LYS A 407 -2.80 9.06 -17.49
N VAL A 408 -4.01 9.24 -17.01
CA VAL A 408 -5.25 9.09 -17.79
C VAL A 408 -6.25 10.18 -17.41
N PRO A 409 -7.22 10.51 -18.26
CA PRO A 409 -8.31 11.41 -17.89
C PRO A 409 -9.02 10.93 -16.61
N GLY A 410 -9.08 11.80 -15.59
CA GLY A 410 -9.62 11.48 -14.27
C GLY A 410 -8.62 10.87 -13.30
N GLY A 411 -7.43 10.56 -13.76
CA GLY A 411 -6.34 10.02 -12.94
C GLY A 411 -6.51 8.55 -12.53
N LEU A 412 -5.49 8.03 -11.84
CA LEU A 412 -5.55 6.74 -11.15
C LEU A 412 -6.20 6.88 -9.77
N GLY A 413 -6.45 5.75 -9.08
CA GLY A 413 -7.19 5.69 -7.81
C GLY A 413 -6.48 6.27 -6.60
N GLY A 414 -5.15 6.37 -6.62
CA GLY A 414 -4.37 6.88 -5.50
C GLY A 414 -3.04 6.17 -5.31
N ALA A 415 -2.54 6.20 -4.08
CA ALA A 415 -1.27 5.58 -3.70
C ALA A 415 -1.34 4.90 -2.33
N TYR A 416 -0.35 4.04 -2.05
CA TYR A 416 -0.12 3.49 -0.73
C TYR A 416 1.39 3.26 -0.49
N VAL A 417 1.75 2.99 0.75
CA VAL A 417 3.15 2.72 1.12
C VAL A 417 3.31 1.37 1.83
N TRP A 418 4.40 0.69 1.55
CA TRP A 418 4.97 -0.40 2.33
C TRP A 418 6.35 0.01 2.86
N ALA A 419 6.58 0.21 4.18
CA ALA A 419 5.56 0.26 5.22
C ALA A 419 5.76 1.53 6.06
N LEU A 420 4.73 1.92 6.81
CA LEU A 420 4.71 3.19 7.56
C LEU A 420 5.87 3.35 8.55
N LYS A 421 6.37 2.25 9.16
CA LYS A 421 7.51 2.29 10.09
C LYS A 421 8.84 2.69 9.44
N ASP A 422 8.94 2.52 8.12
CA ASP A 422 10.17 2.74 7.37
C ASP A 422 10.35 4.20 6.93
N ASP A 423 9.32 5.06 7.10
CA ASP A 423 9.44 6.50 6.91
C ASP A 423 10.39 7.12 7.96
N ASP A 424 10.77 8.36 7.78
CA ASP A 424 11.45 9.08 8.84
C ASP A 424 10.48 9.41 10.00
N SER A 425 11.04 9.82 11.14
CA SER A 425 10.25 10.14 12.33
C SER A 425 9.20 11.25 12.12
N ASN A 426 9.33 12.04 11.05
CA ASN A 426 8.42 13.13 10.70
C ASN A 426 7.29 12.68 9.75
N GLY A 427 7.35 11.48 9.18
CA GLY A 427 6.42 11.01 8.17
C GLY A 427 6.57 11.76 6.84
N THR A 428 7.80 12.09 6.47
CA THR A 428 8.10 12.99 5.35
C THR A 428 7.59 12.45 4.02
N MET A 429 7.75 11.15 3.76
CA MET A 429 7.31 10.54 2.52
C MET A 429 5.79 10.54 2.38
N VAL A 430 5.07 10.09 3.42
CA VAL A 430 3.60 10.05 3.38
C VAL A 430 3.02 11.46 3.22
N LYS A 431 3.54 12.46 3.94
CA LYS A 431 3.11 13.86 3.79
C LYS A 431 3.40 14.44 2.41
N THR A 432 4.54 14.08 1.82
CA THR A 432 4.87 14.47 0.45
C THR A 432 3.89 13.85 -0.56
N MET A 433 3.54 12.58 -0.36
CA MET A 433 2.55 11.91 -1.20
C MET A 433 1.15 12.56 -1.04
N ALA A 434 0.76 12.91 0.18
CA ALA A 434 -0.49 13.65 0.43
C ALA A 434 -0.52 14.96 -0.35
N LEU A 435 0.55 15.76 -0.23
CA LEU A 435 0.69 17.01 -0.97
C LEU A 435 0.60 16.80 -2.49
N GLY A 436 1.28 15.79 -3.03
CA GLY A 436 1.27 15.46 -4.45
C GLY A 436 -0.11 15.01 -4.96
N LEU A 437 -0.92 14.38 -4.10
CA LEU A 437 -2.31 14.00 -4.39
C LEU A 437 -3.31 15.14 -4.14
N GLY A 438 -2.86 16.35 -3.78
CA GLY A 438 -3.70 17.51 -3.52
C GLY A 438 -4.51 17.43 -2.21
N ARG A 439 -3.95 16.81 -1.20
CA ARG A 439 -4.58 16.61 0.13
C ARG A 439 -4.02 17.57 1.17
#